data_9b16231ad49d45fc1725ffcb3b22f0e6
#
_entry.id   9b16231ad49d45fc1725ffcb3b22f0e6
#
_cell.length_a   1.000
_cell.length_b   1.000
_cell.length_c   1.000
_cell.angle_alpha   90.00
_cell.angle_beta   90.00
_cell.angle_gamma   90.00
#
_symmetry.space_group_name_H-M   'P 1'
#
loop_
_entity.id
_entity.type
_entity.pdbx_description
1 polymer ?
#
loop_
_entity_poly.entity_id
_entity_poly.type
_entity_poly.pdbx_seq_one_letter_code
_entity_poly.pdbx_strand_id
1 'polypeptide(L)'
;LKDAAAASIYGALAANGIIVVVTKQAKEEGAHVNINADWFITSKPNFNSLNLASTSDIIDYQTAVFDANVAESGSASGFLSSYKAGYYNPLFQLYLARENGTLSNSEVEATLNQWRNNDYYKEYRDNAWRTAVTQRYNVSVSQKVGKNNHFLSFNYENDKGRTINDKRNKFSLYYKSNYAITSWLNVNAGVDARLGSSDTPNTLFTSYTMQQRYERIMDADGNRYNSPYVNVSGYSGGAYNGSVVSKAEGVSPYKTFGFNVLDALGEGGTKSRNVSIRPFVSLQARFLKMFKYNFMYQ
;
A
#
# COMPACT_ATOMS: atom_id res chain seq x y z
N LEU A 1 28.56 -10.36 14.14
CA LEU A 1 29.96 -9.94 14.29
C LEU A 1 30.08 -8.46 13.97
N LYS A 2 30.66 -7.70 14.86
CA LYS A 2 30.63 -6.24 14.81
C LYS A 2 31.94 -5.66 15.35
N ASP A 3 33.05 -5.94 14.71
CA ASP A 3 34.34 -5.33 15.06
C ASP A 3 35.43 -5.64 14.00
N ALA A 4 36.66 -5.26 14.30
CA ALA A 4 37.80 -5.44 13.42
C ALA A 4 38.00 -6.90 12.93
N ALA A 5 37.56 -7.89 13.69
CA ALA A 5 37.61 -9.29 13.29
C ALA A 5 36.65 -9.59 12.13
N ALA A 6 35.47 -8.93 12.09
CA ALA A 6 34.55 -9.05 10.97
C ALA A 6 35.13 -8.41 9.70
N ALA A 7 35.77 -7.25 9.82
CA ALA A 7 36.40 -6.56 8.69
C ALA A 7 37.60 -7.34 8.11
N SER A 8 38.37 -8.06 8.96
CA SER A 8 39.50 -8.88 8.51
C SER A 8 39.08 -10.10 7.70
N ILE A 9 37.88 -10.65 7.96
CA ILE A 9 37.38 -11.87 7.28
C ILE A 9 36.55 -11.51 6.04
N TYR A 10 35.77 -10.41 6.10
CA TYR A 10 34.75 -10.07 5.09
C TYR A 10 35.04 -8.76 4.35
N GLY A 11 36.19 -8.11 4.65
CA GLY A 11 36.63 -6.91 3.96
C GLY A 11 35.85 -5.64 4.34
N ALA A 12 36.02 -4.59 3.54
CA ALA A 12 35.45 -3.25 3.79
C ALA A 12 33.92 -3.22 3.87
N LEU A 13 33.21 -4.17 3.26
CA LEU A 13 31.75 -4.29 3.34
C LEU A 13 31.25 -4.64 4.76
N ALA A 14 32.13 -5.06 5.64
CA ALA A 14 31.84 -5.42 7.03
C ALA A 14 31.90 -4.26 8.01
N ALA A 15 32.19 -3.04 7.56
CA ALA A 15 32.36 -1.85 8.43
C ALA A 15 31.12 -1.56 9.32
N ASN A 16 29.93 -1.88 8.87
CA ASN A 16 28.67 -1.71 9.60
C ASN A 16 28.19 -2.97 10.33
N GLY A 17 29.02 -4.01 10.40
CA GLY A 17 28.71 -5.30 10.99
C GLY A 17 28.21 -6.32 9.97
N ILE A 18 28.22 -7.60 10.36
CA ILE A 18 27.81 -8.74 9.52
C ILE A 18 26.80 -9.60 10.26
N ILE A 19 25.74 -9.96 9.55
CA ILE A 19 24.80 -11.00 9.98
C ILE A 19 25.16 -12.28 9.23
N VAL A 20 25.70 -13.24 9.95
CA VAL A 20 25.99 -14.58 9.38
C VAL A 20 24.77 -15.47 9.59
N VAL A 21 24.10 -15.84 8.50
CA VAL A 21 22.99 -16.79 8.55
C VAL A 21 23.51 -18.20 8.21
N VAL A 22 23.48 -19.07 9.21
CA VAL A 22 23.81 -20.49 9.02
C VAL A 22 22.50 -21.27 8.85
N THR A 23 22.29 -21.84 7.68
CA THR A 23 21.12 -22.67 7.42
C THR A 23 21.23 -24.02 8.17
N LYS A 24 20.12 -24.46 8.76
CA LYS A 24 20.04 -25.78 9.37
C LYS A 24 20.32 -26.86 8.34
N GLN A 25 21.05 -27.89 8.74
CA GLN A 25 21.27 -29.10 7.96
C GLN A 25 20.56 -30.29 8.65
N ALA A 26 20.18 -31.28 7.85
CA ALA A 26 19.67 -32.52 8.42
C ALA A 26 20.75 -33.17 9.31
N LYS A 27 20.40 -33.47 10.55
CA LYS A 27 21.31 -34.08 11.53
C LYS A 27 21.24 -35.61 11.49
N GLU A 28 20.04 -36.12 11.22
CA GLU A 28 19.73 -37.55 11.25
C GLU A 28 19.60 -38.08 9.82
N GLU A 29 19.91 -39.35 9.63
CA GLU A 29 19.74 -40.08 8.38
C GLU A 29 18.25 -40.13 8.00
N GLY A 30 17.99 -40.10 6.70
CA GLY A 30 16.64 -40.16 6.16
C GLY A 30 16.09 -38.81 5.72
N ALA A 31 14.83 -38.78 5.36
CA ALA A 31 14.09 -37.61 4.88
C ALA A 31 13.12 -37.10 5.95
N HIS A 32 13.17 -35.81 6.20
CA HIS A 32 12.30 -35.12 7.14
C HIS A 32 11.53 -34.05 6.39
N VAL A 33 10.20 -34.12 6.49
CA VAL A 33 9.28 -33.15 5.88
C VAL A 33 8.75 -32.21 6.96
N ASN A 34 8.78 -30.92 6.68
CA ASN A 34 8.18 -29.90 7.53
C ASN A 34 7.17 -29.08 6.71
N ILE A 35 5.97 -28.90 7.26
CA ILE A 35 4.88 -28.14 6.65
C ILE A 35 4.41 -27.09 7.65
N ASN A 36 4.41 -25.82 7.21
CA ASN A 36 3.89 -24.70 8.00
C ASN A 36 2.85 -23.95 7.17
N ALA A 37 1.80 -23.51 7.85
CA ALA A 37 0.77 -22.66 7.27
C ALA A 37 0.40 -21.58 8.28
N ASP A 38 0.54 -20.32 7.88
CA ASP A 38 0.30 -19.17 8.73
C ASP A 38 -0.73 -18.25 8.08
N TRP A 39 -1.64 -17.71 8.88
CA TRP A 39 -2.60 -16.69 8.49
C TRP A 39 -2.47 -15.47 9.41
N PHE A 40 -2.25 -14.33 8.82
CA PHE A 40 -2.24 -13.05 9.53
C PHE A 40 -3.45 -12.27 9.07
N ILE A 41 -4.31 -11.91 10.02
CA ILE A 41 -5.56 -11.21 9.76
C ILE A 41 -5.51 -9.88 10.50
N THR A 42 -5.66 -8.77 9.76
CA THR A 42 -5.71 -7.43 10.33
C THR A 42 -7.03 -6.78 9.96
N SER A 43 -7.85 -6.50 10.96
CA SER A 43 -9.16 -5.87 10.78
C SER A 43 -9.04 -4.46 10.20
N LYS A 44 -10.15 -3.95 9.68
CA LYS A 44 -10.29 -2.54 9.30
C LYS A 44 -10.05 -1.63 10.52
N PRO A 45 -9.47 -0.44 10.35
CA PRO A 45 -9.34 0.54 11.42
C PRO A 45 -10.70 0.89 12.02
N ASN A 46 -10.71 1.11 13.32
CA ASN A 46 -11.90 1.61 14.02
C ASN A 46 -11.74 3.10 14.27
N PHE A 47 -12.58 3.91 13.66
CA PHE A 47 -12.56 5.35 13.85
C PHE A 47 -13.13 5.81 15.20
N ASN A 48 -13.86 4.94 15.91
CA ASN A 48 -14.43 5.28 17.22
C ASN A 48 -13.34 5.53 18.29
N SER A 49 -12.13 5.00 18.08
CA SER A 49 -10.99 5.28 18.96
C SER A 49 -10.29 6.61 18.65
N LEU A 50 -10.62 7.23 17.54
CA LEU A 50 -10.09 8.53 17.14
C LEU A 50 -11.12 9.59 17.51
N ASN A 51 -10.69 10.59 18.25
CA ASN A 51 -11.56 11.70 18.64
C ASN A 51 -11.75 12.67 17.46
N LEU A 52 -12.48 12.20 16.43
CA LEU A 52 -12.73 12.97 15.20
C LEU A 52 -14.01 13.81 15.36
N ALA A 53 -13.96 15.06 14.93
CA ALA A 53 -15.13 15.92 14.83
C ALA A 53 -16.23 15.27 13.98
N SER A 54 -17.49 15.39 14.36
CA SER A 54 -18.61 14.89 13.57
C SER A 54 -18.75 15.65 12.25
N THR A 55 -19.54 15.12 11.33
CA THR A 55 -19.86 15.82 10.08
C THR A 55 -20.54 17.16 10.35
N SER A 56 -21.45 17.20 11.32
CA SER A 56 -22.10 18.44 11.74
C SER A 56 -21.11 19.46 12.28
N ASP A 57 -20.21 19.05 13.19
CA ASP A 57 -19.20 19.96 13.75
C ASP A 57 -18.29 20.55 12.67
N ILE A 58 -17.94 19.75 11.66
CA ILE A 58 -17.11 20.23 10.52
C ILE A 58 -17.88 21.25 9.70
N ILE A 59 -19.16 21.01 9.40
CA ILE A 59 -20.01 21.96 8.67
C ILE A 59 -20.13 23.25 9.47
N ASP A 60 -20.44 23.18 10.76
CA ASP A 60 -20.62 24.35 11.62
C ASP A 60 -19.32 25.15 11.75
N TYR A 61 -18.18 24.47 11.92
CA TYR A 61 -16.87 25.11 11.95
C TYR A 61 -16.54 25.82 10.62
N GLN A 62 -16.74 25.15 9.49
CA GLN A 62 -16.45 25.73 8.19
C GLN A 62 -17.40 26.89 7.85
N THR A 63 -18.66 26.81 8.29
CA THR A 63 -19.61 27.93 8.19
C THR A 63 -19.11 29.14 8.96
N ALA A 64 -18.71 28.96 10.21
CA ALA A 64 -18.17 30.06 11.01
C ALA A 64 -16.88 30.67 10.39
N VAL A 65 -16.02 29.81 9.82
CA VAL A 65 -14.81 30.28 9.09
C VAL A 65 -15.21 31.07 7.85
N PHE A 66 -16.20 30.62 7.09
CA PHE A 66 -16.69 31.33 5.91
C PHE A 66 -17.24 32.71 6.30
N ASP A 67 -18.15 32.76 7.27
CA ASP A 67 -18.79 33.98 7.71
C ASP A 67 -17.78 35.02 8.21
N ALA A 68 -16.78 34.58 9.01
CA ALA A 68 -15.72 35.46 9.51
C ALA A 68 -14.90 36.06 8.35
N ASN A 69 -14.51 35.25 7.38
CA ASN A 69 -13.72 35.71 6.22
C ASN A 69 -14.56 36.61 5.26
N VAL A 70 -15.84 36.34 5.12
CA VAL A 70 -16.75 37.20 4.34
C VAL A 70 -16.91 38.56 5.03
N ALA A 71 -17.04 38.56 6.38
CA ALA A 71 -17.10 39.82 7.14
C ALA A 71 -15.84 40.66 6.97
N GLU A 72 -14.65 40.05 6.90
CA GLU A 72 -13.38 40.73 6.68
C GLU A 72 -13.22 41.19 5.22
N SER A 73 -13.60 40.38 4.24
CA SER A 73 -13.42 40.62 2.82
C SER A 73 -14.55 41.42 2.17
N GLY A 74 -15.64 41.63 2.88
CA GLY A 74 -16.84 42.35 2.43
C GLY A 74 -17.78 41.55 1.53
N SER A 75 -17.38 40.39 1.02
CA SER A 75 -18.23 39.51 0.21
C SER A 75 -17.63 38.10 0.10
N ALA A 76 -18.46 37.09 -0.21
CA ALA A 76 -18.00 35.75 -0.49
C ALA A 76 -17.09 35.68 -1.73
N SER A 77 -17.41 36.44 -2.76
CA SER A 77 -16.54 36.57 -3.94
C SER A 77 -15.18 37.15 -3.62
N GLY A 78 -15.12 38.20 -2.74
CA GLY A 78 -13.88 38.79 -2.26
C GLY A 78 -13.02 37.79 -1.49
N PHE A 79 -13.61 37.06 -0.55
CA PHE A 79 -12.94 36.00 0.20
C PHE A 79 -12.40 34.90 -0.75
N LEU A 80 -13.24 34.32 -1.62
CA LEU A 80 -12.84 33.21 -2.47
C LEU A 80 -11.84 33.61 -3.56
N SER A 81 -11.80 34.89 -3.98
CA SER A 81 -10.78 35.37 -4.90
C SER A 81 -9.39 35.45 -4.26
N SER A 82 -9.32 35.71 -2.95
CA SER A 82 -8.08 35.72 -2.17
C SER A 82 -7.67 34.31 -1.74
N TYR A 83 -8.60 33.39 -1.66
CA TYR A 83 -8.38 31.98 -1.34
C TYR A 83 -7.81 31.31 -2.58
N LYS A 84 -6.49 31.06 -2.60
CA LYS A 84 -5.72 30.65 -3.78
C LYS A 84 -6.49 29.69 -4.69
N ALA A 85 -6.63 30.09 -5.94
CA ALA A 85 -7.24 29.30 -7.00
C ALA A 85 -6.74 27.84 -6.96
N GLY A 86 -7.65 26.89 -6.83
CA GLY A 86 -7.34 25.47 -6.76
C GLY A 86 -7.84 24.77 -5.51
N TYR A 87 -8.16 25.47 -4.45
CA TYR A 87 -8.77 24.86 -3.27
C TYR A 87 -10.29 25.10 -3.29
N TYR A 88 -11.04 24.10 -3.78
CA TYR A 88 -12.50 24.15 -3.73
C TYR A 88 -13.01 23.45 -2.49
N ASN A 89 -13.61 24.23 -1.59
CA ASN A 89 -14.40 23.71 -0.49
C ASN A 89 -15.87 23.68 -0.96
N PRO A 90 -16.54 22.51 -1.05
CA PRO A 90 -17.92 22.43 -1.52
C PRO A 90 -18.88 23.31 -0.75
N LEU A 91 -18.70 23.45 0.57
CA LEU A 91 -19.51 24.28 1.42
C LEU A 91 -19.36 25.77 1.06
N PHE A 92 -18.14 26.22 0.80
CA PHE A 92 -17.90 27.62 0.40
C PHE A 92 -18.51 27.92 -0.98
N GLN A 93 -18.45 26.95 -1.90
CA GLN A 93 -19.12 27.08 -3.19
C GLN A 93 -20.64 27.12 -3.07
N LEU A 94 -21.21 26.36 -2.14
CA LEU A 94 -22.64 26.40 -1.84
C LEU A 94 -23.07 27.79 -1.35
N TYR A 95 -22.31 28.40 -0.45
CA TYR A 95 -22.57 29.74 0.04
C TYR A 95 -22.34 30.83 -1.02
N LEU A 96 -21.35 30.67 -1.86
CA LEU A 96 -21.15 31.57 -3.00
C LEU A 96 -22.34 31.52 -3.96
N ALA A 97 -22.87 30.34 -4.25
CA ALA A 97 -24.05 30.18 -5.09
C ALA A 97 -25.30 30.87 -4.47
N ARG A 98 -25.43 30.86 -3.15
CA ARG A 98 -26.46 31.63 -2.42
C ARG A 98 -26.26 33.14 -2.60
N GLU A 99 -25.05 33.65 -2.38
CA GLU A 99 -24.77 35.08 -2.51
C GLU A 99 -25.01 35.59 -3.93
N ASN A 100 -24.67 34.77 -4.92
CA ASN A 100 -24.90 35.11 -6.32
C ASN A 100 -26.38 34.95 -6.78
N GLY A 101 -27.28 34.55 -5.88
CA GLY A 101 -28.68 34.32 -6.17
C GLY A 101 -28.97 33.08 -7.04
N THR A 102 -27.99 32.19 -7.21
CA THR A 102 -28.18 30.91 -7.94
C THR A 102 -28.94 29.89 -7.10
N LEU A 103 -28.79 29.95 -5.79
CA LEU A 103 -29.50 29.12 -4.81
C LEU A 103 -30.21 30.00 -3.79
N SER A 104 -31.41 29.62 -3.41
CA SER A 104 -32.15 30.22 -2.29
C SER A 104 -31.59 29.75 -0.93
N ASN A 105 -31.88 30.48 0.13
CA ASN A 105 -31.54 30.07 1.50
C ASN A 105 -32.10 28.68 1.83
N SER A 106 -33.34 28.39 1.40
CA SER A 106 -33.99 27.10 1.66
C SER A 106 -33.32 25.95 0.97
N GLU A 107 -32.78 26.14 -0.25
CA GLU A 107 -32.03 25.10 -0.97
C GLU A 107 -30.67 24.85 -0.32
N VAL A 108 -30.00 25.91 0.14
CA VAL A 108 -28.76 25.78 0.89
C VAL A 108 -28.96 24.99 2.18
N GLU A 109 -29.96 25.35 2.98
CA GLU A 109 -30.30 24.63 4.23
C GLU A 109 -30.70 23.17 3.99
N ALA A 110 -31.47 22.90 2.95
CA ALA A 110 -31.82 21.54 2.57
C ALA A 110 -30.54 20.70 2.21
N THR A 111 -29.62 21.32 1.47
CA THR A 111 -28.34 20.69 1.10
C THR A 111 -27.48 20.43 2.34
N LEU A 112 -27.35 21.40 3.24
CA LEU A 112 -26.59 21.23 4.49
C LEU A 112 -27.19 20.14 5.37
N ASN A 113 -28.52 20.08 5.48
CA ASN A 113 -29.21 19.03 6.25
C ASN A 113 -28.96 17.63 5.64
N GLN A 114 -28.92 17.53 4.33
CA GLN A 114 -28.52 16.29 3.67
C GLN A 114 -27.07 15.93 3.98
N TRP A 115 -26.15 16.88 3.85
CA TRP A 115 -24.73 16.66 4.09
C TRP A 115 -24.40 16.28 5.53
N ARG A 116 -25.13 16.78 6.53
CA ARG A 116 -24.97 16.42 7.94
C ARG A 116 -25.16 14.92 8.21
N ASN A 117 -25.90 14.24 7.34
CA ASN A 117 -26.13 12.80 7.43
C ASN A 117 -25.07 11.95 6.72
N ASN A 118 -24.17 12.56 5.95
CA ASN A 118 -23.10 11.88 5.27
C ASN A 118 -21.92 11.63 6.22
N ASP A 119 -21.16 10.58 5.98
CA ASP A 119 -19.88 10.32 6.62
C ASP A 119 -18.90 9.66 5.62
N TYR A 120 -18.21 10.51 4.87
CA TYR A 120 -17.22 10.06 3.89
C TYR A 120 -16.16 9.12 4.50
N TYR A 121 -15.74 9.36 5.75
CA TYR A 121 -14.73 8.55 6.39
C TYR A 121 -15.22 7.12 6.63
N LYS A 122 -16.47 6.98 7.05
CA LYS A 122 -17.12 5.68 7.21
C LYS A 122 -17.28 4.99 5.85
N GLU A 123 -17.76 5.71 4.84
CA GLU A 123 -17.90 5.17 3.49
C GLU A 123 -16.56 4.73 2.91
N TYR A 124 -15.50 5.52 3.13
CA TYR A 124 -14.14 5.16 2.70
C TYR A 124 -13.66 3.87 3.38
N ARG A 125 -13.84 3.78 4.70
CA ARG A 125 -13.52 2.57 5.47
C ARG A 125 -14.26 1.34 4.94
N ASP A 126 -15.52 1.52 4.60
CA ASP A 126 -16.39 0.39 4.27
C ASP A 126 -16.20 -0.06 2.80
N ASN A 127 -15.88 0.85 1.89
CA ASN A 127 -15.77 0.57 0.46
C ASN A 127 -14.31 0.48 -0.05
N ALA A 128 -13.40 1.34 0.45
CA ALA A 128 -12.01 1.38 0.00
C ALA A 128 -11.08 0.49 0.83
N TRP A 129 -11.46 0.15 2.07
CA TRP A 129 -10.69 -0.74 2.93
C TRP A 129 -11.39 -2.08 3.15
N ARG A 130 -10.58 -3.11 3.33
CA ARG A 130 -10.98 -4.45 3.72
C ARG A 130 -10.14 -4.97 4.86
N THR A 131 -10.57 -6.06 5.48
CA THR A 131 -9.70 -6.86 6.35
C THR A 131 -8.52 -7.36 5.53
N ALA A 132 -7.31 -7.02 5.96
CA ALA A 132 -6.10 -7.50 5.33
C ALA A 132 -5.84 -8.95 5.75
N VAL A 133 -5.45 -9.78 4.79
CA VAL A 133 -5.17 -11.21 5.02
C VAL A 133 -3.88 -11.57 4.31
N THR A 134 -2.90 -12.02 5.09
CA THR A 134 -1.67 -12.62 4.56
C THR A 134 -1.69 -14.11 4.86
N GLN A 135 -1.56 -14.91 3.83
CA GLN A 135 -1.47 -16.38 3.92
C GLN A 135 -0.06 -16.80 3.51
N ARG A 136 0.57 -17.62 4.33
CA ARG A 136 1.89 -18.17 4.05
C ARG A 136 1.85 -19.68 4.17
N TYR A 137 2.40 -20.34 3.21
CA TYR A 137 2.55 -21.78 3.17
C TYR A 137 4.01 -22.12 2.90
N ASN A 138 4.57 -22.96 3.73
CA ASN A 138 5.92 -23.47 3.57
C ASN A 138 5.90 -24.99 3.62
N VAL A 139 6.52 -25.59 2.63
CA VAL A 139 6.84 -27.03 2.65
C VAL A 139 8.35 -27.15 2.47
N SER A 140 8.99 -27.84 3.37
CA SER A 140 10.41 -28.10 3.26
C SER A 140 10.73 -29.56 3.52
N VAL A 141 11.71 -30.06 2.76
CA VAL A 141 12.25 -31.40 2.89
C VAL A 141 13.74 -31.29 3.15
N SER A 142 14.20 -31.89 4.21
CA SER A 142 15.61 -32.06 4.48
C SER A 142 15.94 -33.55 4.47
N GLN A 143 17.01 -33.92 3.80
CA GLN A 143 17.46 -35.30 3.68
C GLN A 143 18.96 -35.40 3.94
N LYS A 144 19.35 -36.41 4.71
CA LYS A 144 20.73 -36.79 4.90
C LYS A 144 20.94 -38.22 4.39
N VAL A 145 21.96 -38.43 3.59
CA VAL A 145 22.38 -39.73 3.08
C VAL A 145 23.90 -39.81 3.26
N GLY A 146 24.34 -40.52 4.29
CA GLY A 146 25.73 -40.57 4.66
C GLY A 146 26.32 -39.20 4.99
N LYS A 147 27.29 -38.73 4.19
CA LYS A 147 27.92 -37.41 4.33
C LYS A 147 27.24 -36.30 3.52
N ASN A 148 26.20 -36.63 2.75
CA ASN A 148 25.52 -35.71 1.88
C ASN A 148 24.25 -35.18 2.52
N ASN A 149 24.00 -33.90 2.34
CA ASN A 149 22.79 -33.25 2.84
C ASN A 149 22.08 -32.51 1.70
N HIS A 150 20.77 -32.71 1.64
CA HIS A 150 19.89 -32.05 0.68
C HIS A 150 18.83 -31.26 1.43
N PHE A 151 18.49 -30.10 0.95
CA PHE A 151 17.43 -29.28 1.47
C PHE A 151 16.64 -28.66 0.33
N LEU A 152 15.34 -28.88 0.35
CA LEU A 152 14.40 -28.27 -0.58
C LEU A 152 13.36 -27.51 0.24
N SER A 153 13.10 -26.27 -0.11
CA SER A 153 12.05 -25.46 0.53
C SER A 153 11.23 -24.76 -0.53
N PHE A 154 9.95 -24.80 -0.34
CA PHE A 154 8.93 -24.26 -1.18
C PHE A 154 8.08 -23.31 -0.36
N ASN A 155 7.97 -22.04 -0.77
CA ASN A 155 7.18 -21.07 -0.06
C ASN A 155 6.21 -20.39 -1.01
N TYR A 156 4.97 -20.24 -0.57
CA TYR A 156 3.96 -19.43 -1.22
C TYR A 156 3.40 -18.43 -0.22
N GLU A 157 3.36 -17.17 -0.61
CA GLU A 157 2.76 -16.08 0.16
C GLU A 157 1.72 -15.38 -0.72
N ASN A 158 0.49 -15.28 -0.21
CA ASN A 158 -0.58 -14.48 -0.78
C ASN A 158 -0.96 -13.41 0.22
N ASP A 159 -0.75 -12.17 -0.15
CA ASP A 159 -1.04 -11.00 0.68
C ASP A 159 -2.13 -10.16 0.01
N LYS A 160 -3.23 -9.96 0.73
CA LYS A 160 -4.31 -9.03 0.39
C LYS A 160 -4.24 -7.88 1.37
N GLY A 161 -3.67 -6.76 0.93
CA GLY A 161 -3.54 -5.56 1.73
C GLY A 161 -4.87 -4.95 2.16
N ARG A 162 -4.81 -3.98 3.05
CA ARG A 162 -6.00 -3.30 3.60
C ARG A 162 -6.76 -2.52 2.54
N THR A 163 -6.08 -1.81 1.66
CA THR A 163 -6.72 -1.07 0.58
C THR A 163 -7.16 -2.02 -0.53
N ILE A 164 -8.32 -1.78 -1.13
CA ILE A 164 -8.73 -2.52 -2.32
C ILE A 164 -7.65 -2.38 -3.41
N ASN A 165 -7.52 -3.39 -4.26
CA ASN A 165 -6.47 -3.47 -5.30
C ASN A 165 -5.02 -3.62 -4.79
N ASP A 166 -4.78 -3.67 -3.46
CA ASP A 166 -3.47 -4.03 -2.92
C ASP A 166 -3.37 -5.56 -2.79
N LYS A 167 -2.57 -6.18 -3.65
CA LYS A 167 -2.36 -7.64 -3.68
C LYS A 167 -0.89 -7.94 -3.95
N ARG A 168 -0.37 -8.97 -3.30
CA ARG A 168 0.96 -9.49 -3.56
C ARG A 168 0.93 -11.01 -3.54
N ASN A 169 1.53 -11.61 -4.54
CA ASN A 169 1.78 -13.04 -4.57
C ASN A 169 3.29 -13.25 -4.69
N LYS A 170 3.80 -14.15 -3.88
CA LYS A 170 5.21 -14.48 -3.87
C LYS A 170 5.39 -15.97 -3.78
N PHE A 171 6.17 -16.46 -4.68
CA PHE A 171 6.55 -17.84 -4.79
C PHE A 171 8.05 -17.95 -4.69
N SER A 172 8.56 -18.85 -3.87
CA SER A 172 9.99 -19.10 -3.81
C SER A 172 10.31 -20.58 -3.67
N LEU A 173 11.29 -21.00 -4.41
CA LEU A 173 11.90 -22.32 -4.39
C LEU A 173 13.36 -22.15 -3.99
N TYR A 174 13.78 -22.84 -2.95
CA TYR A 174 15.16 -22.91 -2.54
C TYR A 174 15.59 -24.37 -2.49
N TYR A 175 16.59 -24.71 -3.26
CA TYR A 175 17.23 -26.01 -3.21
C TYR A 175 18.71 -25.83 -2.92
N LYS A 176 19.22 -26.64 -2.01
CA LYS A 176 20.64 -26.71 -1.67
C LYS A 176 21.05 -28.15 -1.44
N SER A 177 22.17 -28.51 -1.99
CA SER A 177 22.78 -29.80 -1.79
C SER A 177 24.25 -29.64 -1.35
N ASN A 178 24.65 -30.39 -0.36
CA ASN A 178 26.02 -30.50 0.11
C ASN A 178 26.53 -31.90 -0.18
N TYR A 179 27.57 -32.00 -0.97
CA TYR A 179 28.23 -33.24 -1.33
C TYR A 179 29.65 -33.27 -0.74
N ALA A 180 29.89 -34.22 0.14
CA ALA A 180 31.25 -34.57 0.55
C ALA A 180 31.89 -35.50 -0.48
N ILE A 181 32.49 -34.94 -1.50
CA ILE A 181 33.10 -35.71 -2.60
C ILE A 181 34.24 -36.59 -2.06
N THR A 182 35.09 -36.00 -1.22
CA THR A 182 36.20 -36.68 -0.56
C THR A 182 36.30 -36.16 0.90
N SER A 183 37.24 -36.68 1.68
CA SER A 183 37.52 -36.17 3.04
C SER A 183 38.07 -34.72 3.02
N TRP A 184 38.59 -34.27 1.93
CA TRP A 184 39.22 -32.95 1.77
C TRP A 184 38.41 -32.01 0.86
N LEU A 185 37.42 -32.49 0.07
CA LEU A 185 36.64 -31.70 -0.86
C LEU A 185 35.13 -31.80 -0.57
N ASN A 186 34.53 -30.66 -0.27
CA ASN A 186 33.08 -30.50 -0.19
C ASN A 186 32.57 -29.55 -1.26
N VAL A 187 31.46 -29.89 -1.90
CA VAL A 187 30.77 -29.08 -2.90
C VAL A 187 29.36 -28.75 -2.39
N ASN A 188 29.03 -27.47 -2.35
CA ASN A 188 27.65 -27.04 -2.15
C ASN A 188 27.15 -26.49 -3.48
N ALA A 189 26.00 -26.95 -3.92
CA ALA A 189 25.33 -26.44 -5.09
C ALA A 189 23.85 -26.22 -4.80
N GLY A 190 23.25 -25.24 -5.43
CA GLY A 190 21.83 -24.98 -5.23
C GLY A 190 21.28 -23.91 -6.13
N VAL A 191 20.01 -23.61 -5.92
CA VAL A 191 19.28 -22.57 -6.62
C VAL A 191 18.31 -21.87 -5.67
N ASP A 192 18.24 -20.55 -5.77
CA ASP A 192 17.22 -19.70 -5.15
C ASP A 192 16.40 -19.07 -6.28
N ALA A 193 15.17 -19.56 -6.45
CA ALA A 193 14.25 -19.04 -7.46
C ALA A 193 13.08 -18.34 -6.78
N ARG A 194 12.77 -17.13 -7.24
CA ARG A 194 11.68 -16.29 -6.69
C ARG A 194 10.87 -15.71 -7.82
N LEU A 195 9.55 -15.85 -7.70
CA LEU A 195 8.58 -15.26 -8.59
C LEU A 195 7.67 -14.38 -7.71
N GLY A 196 7.50 -13.14 -8.08
CA GLY A 196 6.64 -12.20 -7.35
C GLY A 196 5.77 -11.42 -8.32
N SER A 197 4.54 -11.16 -7.91
CA SER A 197 3.66 -10.21 -8.55
C SER A 197 3.01 -9.33 -7.49
N SER A 198 2.85 -8.05 -7.78
CA SER A 198 2.12 -7.13 -6.92
C SER A 198 1.27 -6.18 -7.75
N ASP A 199 0.06 -5.96 -7.27
CA ASP A 199 -0.81 -4.87 -7.68
C ASP A 199 -0.85 -3.89 -6.51
N THR A 200 -0.42 -2.66 -6.71
CA THR A 200 -0.42 -1.61 -5.69
C THR A 200 -1.39 -0.52 -6.14
N PRO A 201 -2.37 -0.13 -5.31
CA PRO A 201 -3.30 0.93 -5.65
C PRO A 201 -2.57 2.27 -5.81
N ASN A 202 -3.22 3.23 -6.43
CA ASN A 202 -2.68 4.58 -6.50
C ASN A 202 -2.56 5.18 -5.08
N THR A 203 -1.33 5.38 -4.64
CA THR A 203 -1.01 5.80 -3.27
C THR A 203 -1.48 7.22 -2.94
N LEU A 204 -1.72 8.06 -3.94
CA LEU A 204 -2.27 9.39 -3.76
C LEU A 204 -3.69 9.37 -3.16
N PHE A 205 -4.43 8.27 -3.35
CA PHE A 205 -5.82 8.14 -2.97
C PHE A 205 -6.06 7.15 -1.81
N THR A 206 -5.01 6.80 -1.06
CA THR A 206 -5.12 5.83 0.03
C THR A 206 -5.53 6.43 1.38
N SER A 207 -5.72 7.75 1.47
CA SER A 207 -6.17 8.44 2.67
C SER A 207 -7.68 8.66 2.68
N TYR A 208 -8.32 8.36 3.82
CA TYR A 208 -9.74 8.67 4.06
C TYR A 208 -10.02 10.17 4.24
N THR A 209 -8.98 11.00 4.41
CA THR A 209 -9.10 12.46 4.60
C THR A 209 -9.00 13.25 3.32
N MET A 210 -9.07 12.60 2.16
CA MET A 210 -8.92 13.27 0.87
C MET A 210 -10.08 14.18 0.51
N GLN A 211 -11.27 13.82 0.94
CA GLN A 211 -12.49 14.59 0.71
C GLN A 211 -13.03 15.10 2.03
N GLN A 212 -13.95 16.07 1.95
CA GLN A 212 -14.62 16.57 3.13
C GLN A 212 -15.52 15.49 3.73
N ARG A 213 -15.65 15.47 5.05
CA ARG A 213 -16.41 14.43 5.73
C ARG A 213 -17.89 14.37 5.32
N TYR A 214 -18.46 15.49 4.90
CA TYR A 214 -19.83 15.58 4.41
C TYR A 214 -20.03 15.18 2.95
N GLU A 215 -18.96 14.85 2.22
CA GLU A 215 -19.06 14.28 0.89
C GLU A 215 -19.38 12.78 0.98
N ARG A 216 -19.54 12.12 -0.14
CA ARG A 216 -19.86 10.68 -0.21
C ARG A 216 -19.17 9.99 -1.37
N ILE A 217 -19.06 8.68 -1.26
CA ILE A 217 -18.46 7.81 -2.29
C ILE A 217 -19.56 7.11 -3.08
N MET A 218 -20.67 6.80 -2.42
CA MET A 218 -21.82 6.09 -3.01
C MET A 218 -23.06 6.98 -2.96
N ASP A 219 -23.94 6.85 -3.93
CA ASP A 219 -25.26 7.47 -3.90
C ASP A 219 -26.25 6.66 -3.04
N ALA A 220 -27.49 7.10 -2.94
CA ALA A 220 -28.53 6.43 -2.16
C ALA A 220 -28.91 5.06 -2.74
N ASP A 221 -28.70 4.85 -4.02
CA ASP A 221 -29.00 3.59 -4.72
C ASP A 221 -27.83 2.61 -4.70
N GLY A 222 -26.70 2.98 -4.08
CA GLY A 222 -25.51 2.17 -3.99
C GLY A 222 -24.62 2.22 -5.24
N ASN A 223 -24.84 3.17 -6.13
CA ASN A 223 -23.95 3.45 -7.25
C ASN A 223 -22.81 4.38 -6.82
N ARG A 224 -21.73 4.42 -7.59
CA ARG A 224 -20.63 5.34 -7.35
C ARG A 224 -21.07 6.78 -7.56
N TYR A 225 -20.88 7.60 -6.55
CA TYR A 225 -21.10 9.04 -6.63
C TYR A 225 -19.83 9.74 -7.11
N ASN A 226 -19.93 10.46 -8.22
CA ASN A 226 -18.82 11.23 -8.75
C ASN A 226 -18.88 12.66 -8.20
N SER A 227 -17.99 12.96 -7.26
CA SER A 227 -17.88 14.32 -6.72
C SER A 227 -17.29 15.26 -7.79
N PRO A 228 -17.88 16.44 -7.98
CA PRO A 228 -17.28 17.47 -8.84
C PRO A 228 -16.03 18.09 -8.18
N TYR A 229 -15.71 17.71 -6.96
CA TYR A 229 -14.59 18.25 -6.20
C TYR A 229 -13.58 17.14 -5.90
N VAL A 230 -12.29 17.48 -6.02
CA VAL A 230 -11.20 16.63 -5.58
C VAL A 230 -10.19 17.46 -4.80
N ASN A 231 -9.85 17.02 -3.61
CA ASN A 231 -8.81 17.62 -2.81
C ASN A 231 -7.59 16.68 -2.79
N VAL A 232 -6.65 16.92 -3.69
CA VAL A 232 -5.38 16.17 -3.72
C VAL A 232 -4.29 17.08 -3.19
N SER A 233 -3.79 16.78 -2.01
CA SER A 233 -2.64 17.47 -1.42
C SER A 233 -1.44 17.43 -2.38
N GLY A 234 -0.94 18.60 -2.77
CA GLY A 234 0.18 18.74 -3.69
C GLY A 234 -0.20 18.89 -5.18
N TYR A 235 -1.46 18.82 -5.53
CA TYR A 235 -1.93 19.10 -6.88
C TYR A 235 -2.38 20.56 -6.98
N SER A 236 -1.53 21.40 -7.52
CA SER A 236 -1.77 22.86 -7.61
C SER A 236 -2.89 23.31 -8.58
N GLY A 237 -3.61 22.36 -9.15
CA GLY A 237 -4.72 22.61 -10.07
C GLY A 237 -5.96 21.77 -9.78
N GLY A 238 -6.07 21.24 -8.58
CA GLY A 238 -6.82 20.04 -8.26
C GLY A 238 -8.30 20.16 -7.95
N ALA A 239 -8.99 21.21 -8.32
CA ALA A 239 -10.43 21.15 -8.19
C ALA A 239 -11.08 21.25 -9.57
N TYR A 240 -11.95 20.30 -9.87
CA TYR A 240 -12.85 20.47 -10.97
C TYR A 240 -13.73 21.68 -10.70
N ASN A 241 -13.64 22.69 -11.54
CA ASN A 241 -14.59 23.80 -11.48
C ASN A 241 -15.97 23.25 -11.83
N GLY A 242 -16.91 23.30 -10.90
CA GLY A 242 -18.26 22.76 -11.09
C GLY A 242 -18.96 23.27 -12.36
N SER A 243 -18.70 24.52 -12.77
CA SER A 243 -19.21 25.07 -14.02
C SER A 243 -18.57 24.46 -15.28
N VAL A 244 -17.31 24.04 -15.19
CA VAL A 244 -16.61 23.34 -16.28
C VAL A 244 -17.07 21.90 -16.33
N VAL A 245 -17.25 21.25 -15.18
CA VAL A 245 -17.77 19.89 -15.08
C VAL A 245 -19.16 19.80 -15.69
N SER A 246 -20.09 20.67 -15.29
CA SER A 246 -21.45 20.64 -15.81
C SER A 246 -21.55 20.91 -17.33
N LYS A 247 -20.61 21.66 -17.89
CA LYS A 247 -20.52 21.87 -19.34
C LYS A 247 -19.90 20.68 -20.08
N ALA A 248 -19.07 19.89 -19.42
CA ALA A 248 -18.42 18.73 -20.01
C ALA A 248 -19.30 17.46 -19.90
N GLU A 249 -20.22 17.40 -18.94
CA GLU A 249 -21.15 16.30 -18.78
C GLU A 249 -22.06 16.12 -20.01
N GLY A 250 -22.15 14.89 -20.48
CA GLY A 250 -22.94 14.56 -21.68
C GLY A 250 -22.25 14.83 -23.01
N VAL A 251 -21.06 15.44 -23.03
CA VAL A 251 -20.28 15.64 -24.26
C VAL A 251 -19.42 14.39 -24.50
N SER A 252 -19.58 13.78 -25.67
CA SER A 252 -18.74 12.65 -26.08
C SER A 252 -17.27 13.09 -26.20
N PRO A 253 -16.29 12.30 -25.68
CA PRO A 253 -16.43 10.95 -25.09
C PRO A 253 -16.77 10.93 -23.60
N TYR A 254 -16.96 12.07 -22.95
CA TYR A 254 -17.14 12.22 -21.50
C TYR A 254 -18.63 12.16 -21.15
N LYS A 255 -19.09 11.01 -20.66
CA LYS A 255 -20.49 10.85 -20.22
C LYS A 255 -20.69 11.31 -18.78
N THR A 256 -19.70 11.12 -17.93
CA THR A 256 -19.67 11.58 -16.56
C THR A 256 -18.31 12.20 -16.29
N PHE A 257 -18.31 13.32 -15.62
CA PHE A 257 -17.09 14.01 -15.21
C PHE A 257 -17.14 14.22 -13.71
N GLY A 258 -16.14 13.75 -12.99
CA GLY A 258 -16.08 13.84 -11.54
C GLY A 258 -15.10 12.85 -10.96
N PHE A 259 -14.91 12.93 -9.66
CA PHE A 259 -13.96 12.11 -8.93
C PHE A 259 -14.68 11.08 -8.05
N ASN A 260 -14.30 9.82 -8.19
CA ASN A 260 -14.62 8.79 -7.22
C ASN A 260 -13.34 8.09 -6.78
N VAL A 261 -13.12 8.04 -5.48
CA VAL A 261 -11.89 7.47 -4.90
C VAL A 261 -11.71 5.98 -5.22
N LEU A 262 -12.80 5.24 -5.40
CA LEU A 262 -12.72 3.81 -5.71
C LEU A 262 -12.20 3.57 -7.14
N ASP A 263 -12.55 4.46 -8.09
CA ASP A 263 -12.01 4.44 -9.43
C ASP A 263 -10.54 4.87 -9.42
N ALA A 264 -10.26 5.97 -8.72
CA ALA A 264 -8.89 6.51 -8.59
C ALA A 264 -7.91 5.54 -7.93
N LEU A 265 -8.36 4.71 -6.97
CA LEU A 265 -7.55 3.65 -6.38
C LEU A 265 -7.20 2.54 -7.38
N GLY A 266 -8.07 2.31 -8.37
CA GLY A 266 -7.85 1.30 -9.43
C GLY A 266 -7.00 1.85 -10.59
N GLU A 267 -7.22 3.11 -10.92
CA GLU A 267 -6.54 3.80 -12.01
C GLU A 267 -5.20 4.38 -11.55
N GLY A 268 -4.17 4.27 -12.38
CA GLY A 268 -2.82 4.74 -12.04
C GLY A 268 -2.13 3.93 -10.93
N GLY A 269 -2.65 2.77 -10.58
CA GLY A 269 -1.96 1.80 -9.73
C GLY A 269 -0.76 1.19 -10.44
N THR A 270 0.15 0.62 -9.65
CA THR A 270 1.36 -0.01 -10.18
C THR A 270 1.21 -1.53 -10.16
N LYS A 271 1.46 -2.15 -11.30
CA LYS A 271 1.62 -3.61 -11.40
C LYS A 271 3.08 -3.95 -11.59
N SER A 272 3.59 -4.81 -10.74
CA SER A 272 4.98 -5.27 -10.79
C SER A 272 5.03 -6.79 -10.88
N ARG A 273 5.98 -7.28 -11.67
CA ARG A 273 6.32 -8.70 -11.74
C ARG A 273 7.83 -8.85 -11.64
N ASN A 274 8.26 -9.61 -10.67
CA ASN A 274 9.67 -9.87 -10.41
C ASN A 274 9.97 -11.35 -10.57
N VAL A 275 11.03 -11.64 -11.32
CA VAL A 275 11.57 -12.99 -11.48
C VAL A 275 13.04 -12.93 -11.12
N SER A 276 13.47 -13.79 -10.21
CA SER A 276 14.88 -13.92 -9.83
C SER A 276 15.23 -15.39 -9.72
N ILE A 277 16.24 -15.82 -10.46
CA ILE A 277 16.77 -17.18 -10.40
C ILE A 277 18.26 -17.05 -10.19
N ARG A 278 18.76 -17.55 -9.07
CA ARG A 278 20.16 -17.47 -8.66
C ARG A 278 20.69 -18.87 -8.36
N PRO A 279 21.31 -19.52 -9.35
CA PRO A 279 22.10 -20.71 -9.09
C PRO A 279 23.38 -20.32 -8.33
N PHE A 280 23.85 -21.18 -7.46
CA PHE A 280 25.12 -21.00 -6.78
C PHE A 280 25.87 -22.31 -6.64
N VAL A 281 27.20 -22.19 -6.67
CA VAL A 281 28.12 -23.30 -6.39
C VAL A 281 29.18 -22.78 -5.44
N SER A 282 29.52 -23.56 -4.42
CA SER A 282 30.67 -23.29 -3.58
C SER A 282 31.51 -24.55 -3.39
N LEU A 283 32.81 -24.37 -3.48
CA LEU A 283 33.79 -25.41 -3.26
C LEU A 283 34.58 -25.14 -1.98
N GLN A 284 34.71 -26.13 -1.13
CA GLN A 284 35.50 -26.04 0.07
C GLN A 284 36.56 -27.17 0.03
N ALA A 285 37.82 -26.78 -0.12
CA ALA A 285 38.93 -27.71 -0.13
C ALA A 285 39.83 -27.52 1.09
N ARG A 286 40.30 -28.63 1.68
CA ARG A 286 41.24 -28.66 2.81
C ARG A 286 42.53 -29.31 2.36
N PHE A 287 43.64 -28.56 2.47
CA PHE A 287 44.96 -29.03 2.09
C PHE A 287 45.88 -29.15 3.32
N LEU A 288 46.67 -30.21 3.40
CA LEU A 288 47.68 -30.42 4.44
C LEU A 288 47.17 -30.26 5.87
N LYS A 289 45.89 -30.48 6.11
CA LYS A 289 45.19 -30.29 7.39
C LYS A 289 45.18 -28.84 7.97
N MET A 290 45.97 -27.93 7.39
CA MET A 290 46.15 -26.56 7.86
C MET A 290 45.46 -25.51 7.00
N PHE A 291 45.33 -25.74 5.70
CA PHE A 291 44.80 -24.78 4.75
C PHE A 291 43.37 -25.13 4.38
N LYS A 292 42.48 -24.14 4.43
CA LYS A 292 41.09 -24.20 3.99
C LYS A 292 40.88 -23.20 2.88
N TYR A 293 40.56 -23.66 1.68
CA TYR A 293 40.17 -22.83 0.56
C TYR A 293 38.67 -22.89 0.36
N ASN A 294 38.04 -21.70 0.22
CA ASN A 294 36.62 -21.58 -0.10
C ASN A 294 36.48 -20.75 -1.39
N PHE A 295 35.81 -21.30 -2.36
CA PHE A 295 35.40 -20.62 -3.57
C PHE A 295 33.90 -20.60 -3.67
N MET A 296 33.30 -19.48 -4.06
CA MET A 296 31.84 -19.35 -4.27
C MET A 296 31.59 -18.57 -5.55
N TYR A 297 30.69 -19.08 -6.36
CA TYR A 297 30.14 -18.46 -7.55
C TYR A 297 28.63 -18.44 -7.45
N GLN A 298 28.02 -17.26 -7.76
CA GLN A 298 26.59 -17.05 -7.72
C GLN A 298 26.16 -16.17 -8.90
#